data_d0126bd9c36c77372ffb5b1db8716714
#
_entry.id   d0126bd9c36c77372ffb5b1db8716714
#
_cell.length_a   1.000
_cell.length_b   1.000
_cell.length_c   1.000
_cell.angle_alpha   90.00
_cell.angle_beta   90.00
_cell.angle_gamma   90.00
#
_symmetry.space_group_name_H-M   'P 1'
#
loop_
_entity.id
_entity.type
_entity.pdbx_description
1 polymer ?
#
loop_
_entity_poly.entity_id
_entity_poly.type
_entity_poly.pdbx_seq_one_letter_code
_entity_poly.pdbx_strand_id
1 'polypeptide(L)'
;MKVAASLLATLALGPLFADPETCPHGETRTRTVRMLPGEHWWGAATWWGERMPFDAQTDAVIDIRTDGYANQYQSFLVSDRGRYVWCDAQTTVTIRDGALTLVSDGAPIALVEAGATLREAFRAASRAHFPPSGQTPDLAFFAAPQYCTWIELTYGQNERDILAYAQSMLDNGLPPGILMIDDTWQAGYGDWRFDPGRFADPKGMVEKLHRMGFKVLLWMCPFVGMDTPAYRLLTTGINPKSVVREKMTGGFLLGDEAEAENPMDRPAAVRWWNGKSALVDFTHPNGRRWFKGECDRLIADYGVDGFKMDGGHLVFYTRGYRAFADVPSGLQAQAYGRVCLDYPTCEFRNAFGLAGQPIVERLNDKGHTWADLRKCVTDLLAGGLLGYSFLCPDMIGGGQWVAFLPGSAFDAELFIRSCQMQALCGMMQFSASPWRVLDATDQRIVRETVALRQRFAPRFVELAKACAQTGEPMLRHLEYEFPGHGYATVKDQFLMGDFLLVAPQLEKGATSRTVVIPPGTWHADDGTVVVGPTTISVPTPRARLPHFLRR
;
A
#
# COMPACT_ATOMS: atom_id res chain seq x y z
N MET A 1 -51.28 -19.51 -12.78
CA MET A 1 -50.30 -19.83 -11.73
C MET A 1 -49.04 -20.36 -12.39
N LYS A 2 -48.02 -19.54 -12.56
CA LYS A 2 -46.66 -19.93 -12.99
C LYS A 2 -45.72 -19.44 -11.93
N VAL A 3 -45.06 -20.38 -11.26
CA VAL A 3 -44.03 -20.15 -10.23
C VAL A 3 -42.75 -19.82 -10.98
N ALA A 4 -42.17 -18.63 -10.72
CA ALA A 4 -40.87 -18.25 -11.21
C ALA A 4 -39.80 -18.85 -10.29
N ALA A 5 -38.99 -19.74 -10.85
CA ALA A 5 -37.81 -20.27 -10.19
C ALA A 5 -36.68 -19.26 -10.33
N SER A 6 -36.19 -18.74 -9.19
CA SER A 6 -35.01 -17.90 -9.09
C SER A 6 -33.77 -18.77 -9.21
N LEU A 7 -32.97 -18.57 -10.25
CA LEU A 7 -31.63 -19.16 -10.36
C LEU A 7 -30.68 -18.43 -9.39
N LEU A 8 -30.33 -19.10 -8.30
CA LEU A 8 -29.14 -18.78 -7.54
C LEU A 8 -27.91 -19.22 -8.35
N ALA A 9 -27.22 -18.26 -8.96
CA ALA A 9 -25.89 -18.49 -9.51
C ALA A 9 -24.90 -18.67 -8.36
N THR A 10 -24.56 -19.91 -8.06
CA THR A 10 -23.43 -20.27 -7.19
C THR A 10 -22.16 -19.89 -7.95
N LEU A 11 -21.56 -18.75 -7.62
CA LEU A 11 -20.19 -18.44 -8.01
C LEU A 11 -19.29 -19.50 -7.36
N ALA A 12 -18.82 -20.44 -8.15
CA ALA A 12 -17.76 -21.36 -7.77
C ALA A 12 -16.50 -20.52 -7.50
N LEU A 13 -16.15 -20.33 -6.22
CA LEU A 13 -14.82 -19.93 -5.81
C LEU A 13 -13.88 -21.01 -6.36
N GLY A 14 -13.10 -20.67 -7.38
CA GLY A 14 -11.99 -21.50 -7.84
C GLY A 14 -11.06 -21.82 -6.66
N PRO A 15 -10.25 -22.89 -6.76
CA PRO A 15 -9.40 -23.33 -5.65
C PRO A 15 -8.56 -22.16 -5.17
N LEU A 16 -8.61 -21.90 -3.86
CA LEU A 16 -7.90 -20.81 -3.15
C LEU A 16 -6.38 -20.87 -3.28
N PHE A 17 -5.87 -22.01 -3.71
CA PHE A 17 -4.52 -22.25 -4.18
C PHE A 17 -4.69 -23.09 -5.47
N ALA A 18 -4.08 -22.69 -6.59
CA ALA A 18 -3.73 -23.70 -7.58
C ALA A 18 -2.95 -24.76 -6.79
N ASP A 19 -3.29 -26.05 -6.94
CA ASP A 19 -2.54 -27.11 -6.29
C ASP A 19 -1.07 -26.79 -6.49
N PRO A 20 -0.30 -26.48 -5.44
CA PRO A 20 1.13 -26.36 -5.60
C PRO A 20 1.55 -27.79 -5.97
N GLU A 21 1.97 -28.00 -7.21
CA GLU A 21 2.84 -29.13 -7.48
C GLU A 21 3.88 -29.05 -6.37
N THR A 22 3.89 -30.04 -5.48
CA THR A 22 4.76 -30.12 -4.32
C THR A 22 6.19 -29.93 -4.81
N CYS A 23 6.68 -28.69 -4.80
CA CYS A 23 8.09 -28.44 -5.05
C CYS A 23 8.84 -28.99 -3.85
N PRO A 24 9.70 -30.01 -4.00
CA PRO A 24 10.49 -30.51 -2.91
C PRO A 24 11.32 -29.36 -2.35
N HIS A 25 11.19 -29.09 -1.06
CA HIS A 25 12.08 -28.20 -0.33
C HIS A 25 13.52 -28.67 -0.60
N GLY A 26 14.33 -27.89 -1.33
CA GLY A 26 15.75 -28.18 -1.47
C GLY A 26 16.45 -27.82 -2.77
N GLU A 27 15.80 -27.66 -3.90
CA GLU A 27 16.52 -27.28 -5.11
C GLU A 27 16.42 -25.77 -5.37
N THR A 28 17.52 -25.07 -5.09
CA THR A 28 17.67 -23.66 -5.44
C THR A 28 17.73 -23.52 -6.96
N ARG A 29 16.88 -22.68 -7.53
CA ARG A 29 16.91 -22.34 -8.95
C ARG A 29 17.54 -20.98 -9.16
N THR A 30 18.45 -20.91 -10.12
CA THR A 30 19.16 -19.68 -10.46
C THR A 30 18.96 -19.34 -11.92
N ARG A 31 18.71 -18.07 -12.20
CA ARG A 31 18.69 -17.53 -13.55
C ARG A 31 19.49 -16.23 -13.63
N THR A 32 20.41 -16.17 -14.57
CA THR A 32 21.16 -14.95 -14.91
C THR A 32 20.65 -14.37 -16.22
N VAL A 33 20.33 -13.09 -16.20
CA VAL A 33 19.87 -12.29 -17.36
C VAL A 33 20.90 -11.21 -17.63
N ARG A 34 21.57 -11.28 -18.77
CA ARG A 34 22.45 -10.21 -19.23
C ARG A 34 21.63 -9.02 -19.71
N MET A 35 21.98 -7.83 -19.25
CA MET A 35 21.39 -6.60 -19.72
C MET A 35 21.85 -6.30 -21.16
N LEU A 36 20.94 -5.75 -21.95
CA LEU A 36 21.27 -5.23 -23.29
C LEU A 36 21.96 -3.87 -23.17
N PRO A 37 22.71 -3.41 -24.17
CA PRO A 37 23.32 -2.10 -24.15
C PRO A 37 22.29 -0.98 -23.92
N GLY A 38 22.49 -0.16 -22.88
CA GLY A 38 21.60 0.93 -22.50
C GLY A 38 20.20 0.50 -22.02
N GLU A 39 20.05 -0.73 -21.55
CA GLU A 39 18.80 -1.24 -20.99
C GLU A 39 18.65 -0.84 -19.52
N HIS A 40 17.43 -0.51 -19.15
CA HIS A 40 17.03 -0.16 -17.80
C HIS A 40 15.96 -1.13 -17.27
N TRP A 41 16.05 -1.45 -15.99
CA TRP A 41 15.14 -2.38 -15.32
C TRP A 41 14.51 -1.76 -14.08
N TRP A 42 13.24 -2.10 -13.81
CA TRP A 42 12.48 -1.73 -12.62
C TRP A 42 11.86 -2.97 -12.02
N GLY A 43 11.62 -2.96 -10.69
CA GLY A 43 10.87 -4.04 -10.05
C GLY A 43 11.43 -4.48 -8.71
N ALA A 44 11.11 -5.68 -8.30
CA ALA A 44 11.42 -6.33 -7.03
C ALA A 44 10.66 -5.74 -5.83
N ALA A 45 10.92 -4.50 -5.42
CA ALA A 45 10.31 -3.90 -4.23
C ALA A 45 10.21 -2.39 -4.34
N THR A 46 9.12 -1.79 -3.83
CA THR A 46 8.92 -0.33 -3.82
C THR A 46 10.01 0.41 -3.09
N TRP A 47 10.52 -0.15 -1.99
CA TRP A 47 11.59 0.42 -1.18
C TRP A 47 12.87 0.78 -1.97
N TRP A 48 13.08 0.11 -3.11
CA TRP A 48 14.24 0.34 -3.99
C TRP A 48 13.97 1.40 -5.08
N GLY A 49 12.82 2.06 -5.07
CA GLY A 49 12.41 3.04 -6.08
C GLY A 49 13.44 4.14 -6.34
N GLU A 50 14.10 4.65 -5.31
CA GLU A 50 15.14 5.68 -5.45
C GLU A 50 16.36 5.18 -6.25
N ARG A 51 16.68 3.87 -6.20
CA ARG A 51 17.77 3.26 -6.95
C ARG A 51 17.38 2.78 -8.34
N MET A 52 16.11 2.79 -8.67
CA MET A 52 15.61 2.48 -10.01
C MET A 52 15.76 3.70 -10.94
N PRO A 53 15.96 3.49 -12.22
CA PRO A 53 16.12 2.19 -12.87
C PRO A 53 17.46 1.54 -12.55
N PHE A 54 17.49 0.21 -12.58
CA PHE A 54 18.72 -0.56 -12.53
C PHE A 54 19.32 -0.67 -13.94
N ASP A 55 20.61 -0.46 -14.03
CA ASP A 55 21.39 -0.48 -15.27
C ASP A 55 22.67 -1.31 -15.16
N ALA A 56 23.50 -1.29 -16.19
CA ALA A 56 24.74 -2.06 -16.22
C ALA A 56 25.79 -1.63 -15.15
N GLN A 57 25.66 -0.44 -14.57
CA GLN A 57 26.53 0.10 -13.53
C GLN A 57 25.99 -0.19 -12.12
N THR A 58 24.79 -0.68 -12.02
CA THR A 58 24.15 -0.94 -10.72
C THR A 58 24.83 -2.11 -10.01
N ASP A 59 25.22 -1.92 -8.74
CA ASP A 59 25.62 -2.98 -7.80
C ASP A 59 24.62 -2.99 -6.63
N ALA A 60 23.81 -4.06 -6.56
CA ALA A 60 22.78 -4.20 -5.55
C ALA A 60 22.42 -5.66 -5.29
N VAL A 61 21.99 -5.93 -4.06
CA VAL A 61 21.34 -7.20 -3.69
C VAL A 61 19.99 -6.87 -3.07
N ILE A 62 18.92 -7.42 -3.63
CA ILE A 62 17.55 -7.26 -3.16
C ILE A 62 17.06 -8.63 -2.75
N ASP A 63 16.93 -8.89 -1.46
CA ASP A 63 16.40 -10.15 -0.95
C ASP A 63 14.94 -10.01 -0.52
N ILE A 64 14.02 -10.32 -1.44
CA ILE A 64 12.58 -10.26 -1.17
C ILE A 64 12.16 -11.21 -0.04
N ARG A 65 12.98 -12.24 0.28
CA ARG A 65 12.67 -13.21 1.35
C ARG A 65 12.90 -12.65 2.74
N THR A 66 13.84 -11.72 2.89
CA THR A 66 14.31 -11.22 4.20
C THR A 66 14.20 -9.70 4.35
N ASP A 67 13.99 -8.96 3.25
CA ASP A 67 13.86 -7.51 3.28
C ASP A 67 12.51 -7.10 3.89
N GLY A 68 12.49 -7.01 5.22
CA GLY A 68 11.29 -6.85 6.00
C GLY A 68 10.66 -5.47 5.99
N TYR A 69 11.32 -4.48 5.37
CA TYR A 69 10.85 -3.10 5.37
C TYR A 69 10.26 -2.66 4.03
N ALA A 70 10.46 -3.45 2.99
CA ALA A 70 9.80 -3.21 1.71
C ALA A 70 8.31 -3.56 1.84
N ASN A 71 7.43 -2.57 1.74
CA ASN A 71 6.01 -2.79 1.96
C ASN A 71 5.36 -3.57 0.83
N GLN A 72 5.61 -3.20 -0.42
CA GLN A 72 5.08 -3.88 -1.60
C GLN A 72 6.24 -4.51 -2.38
N TYR A 73 6.15 -5.80 -2.61
CA TYR A 73 7.13 -6.55 -3.37
C TYR A 73 6.48 -7.56 -4.30
N GLN A 74 7.25 -7.91 -5.32
CA GLN A 74 6.90 -8.91 -6.29
C GLN A 74 8.18 -9.48 -6.89
N SER A 75 8.26 -10.78 -7.10
CA SER A 75 9.39 -11.39 -7.83
C SER A 75 9.22 -11.13 -9.34
N PHE A 76 9.19 -9.85 -9.68
CA PHE A 76 8.92 -9.30 -10.99
C PHE A 76 9.89 -8.15 -11.29
N LEU A 77 10.56 -8.22 -12.44
CA LEU A 77 11.34 -7.11 -13.00
C LEU A 77 10.92 -6.90 -14.45
N VAL A 78 10.87 -5.64 -14.87
CA VAL A 78 10.46 -5.23 -16.23
C VAL A 78 11.44 -4.24 -16.80
N SER A 79 11.69 -4.32 -18.12
CA SER A 79 12.70 -3.55 -18.83
C SER A 79 12.09 -2.64 -19.90
N ASP A 80 12.79 -1.53 -20.18
CA ASP A 80 12.47 -0.62 -21.28
C ASP A 80 12.76 -1.23 -22.68
N ARG A 81 13.33 -2.43 -22.72
CA ARG A 81 13.57 -3.20 -23.95
C ARG A 81 12.54 -4.30 -24.18
N GLY A 82 11.35 -4.18 -23.60
CA GLY A 82 10.25 -5.10 -23.85
C GLY A 82 10.42 -6.48 -23.22
N ARG A 83 11.28 -6.62 -22.21
CA ARG A 83 11.53 -7.89 -21.50
C ARG A 83 11.04 -7.83 -20.05
N TYR A 84 10.66 -8.99 -19.51
CA TYR A 84 10.40 -9.08 -18.08
C TYR A 84 10.90 -10.41 -17.50
N VAL A 85 11.14 -10.41 -16.19
CA VAL A 85 11.44 -11.60 -15.39
C VAL A 85 10.31 -11.82 -14.41
N TRP A 86 9.89 -13.06 -14.25
CA TRP A 86 8.84 -13.47 -13.31
C TRP A 86 9.23 -14.72 -12.54
N CYS A 87 8.85 -14.78 -11.26
CA CYS A 87 8.88 -15.98 -10.42
C CYS A 87 7.67 -15.97 -9.48
N ASP A 88 7.00 -17.11 -9.34
CA ASP A 88 5.85 -17.26 -8.43
C ASP A 88 6.26 -17.31 -6.95
N ALA A 89 7.53 -17.64 -6.68
CA ALA A 89 8.10 -17.63 -5.34
C ALA A 89 8.92 -16.36 -5.08
N GLN A 90 9.22 -16.10 -3.83
CA GLN A 90 10.14 -15.06 -3.41
C GLN A 90 11.55 -15.32 -3.96
N THR A 91 12.24 -14.26 -4.36
CA THR A 91 13.58 -14.34 -4.95
C THR A 91 14.57 -13.44 -4.23
N THR A 92 15.86 -13.80 -4.30
CA THR A 92 16.95 -12.85 -4.15
C THR A 92 17.38 -12.40 -5.53
N VAL A 93 17.52 -11.10 -5.73
CA VAL A 93 17.99 -10.49 -6.97
C VAL A 93 19.35 -9.85 -6.72
N THR A 94 20.39 -10.34 -7.37
CA THR A 94 21.71 -9.71 -7.40
C THR A 94 21.89 -9.00 -8.73
N ILE A 95 22.20 -7.70 -8.68
CA ILE A 95 22.46 -6.86 -9.86
C ILE A 95 23.93 -6.50 -9.80
N ARG A 96 24.70 -6.97 -10.76
CA ARG A 96 26.15 -6.74 -10.82
C ARG A 96 26.69 -7.02 -12.21
N ASP A 97 27.73 -6.29 -12.62
CA ASP A 97 28.46 -6.49 -13.90
C ASP A 97 27.55 -6.59 -15.13
N GLY A 98 26.52 -5.74 -15.17
CA GLY A 98 25.54 -5.71 -16.27
C GLY A 98 24.67 -6.97 -16.36
N ALA A 99 24.41 -7.62 -15.24
CA ALA A 99 23.53 -8.79 -15.17
C ALA A 99 22.60 -8.76 -13.94
N LEU A 100 21.40 -9.33 -14.12
CA LEU A 100 20.46 -9.68 -13.06
C LEU A 100 20.63 -11.19 -12.79
N THR A 101 21.00 -11.55 -11.58
CA THR A 101 21.01 -12.96 -11.15
C THR A 101 19.93 -13.15 -10.10
N LEU A 102 18.92 -13.96 -10.43
CA LEU A 102 17.80 -14.27 -9.53
C LEU A 102 17.98 -15.68 -8.99
N VAL A 103 17.67 -15.84 -7.70
CA VAL A 103 17.69 -17.11 -6.99
C VAL A 103 16.33 -17.31 -6.32
N SER A 104 15.70 -18.45 -6.54
CA SER A 104 14.45 -18.86 -5.90
C SER A 104 14.58 -20.24 -5.26
N ASP A 105 13.73 -20.52 -4.26
CA ASP A 105 13.66 -21.81 -3.58
C ASP A 105 12.64 -22.71 -4.34
N GLY A 106 13.13 -23.39 -5.39
CA GLY A 106 12.38 -24.38 -6.18
C GLY A 106 11.55 -23.87 -7.34
N ALA A 107 10.97 -22.66 -7.28
CA ALA A 107 10.12 -22.15 -8.33
C ALA A 107 10.92 -21.74 -9.59
N PRO A 108 10.41 -22.00 -10.79
CA PRO A 108 11.07 -21.60 -12.04
C PRO A 108 11.09 -20.08 -12.20
N ILE A 109 12.19 -19.56 -12.73
CA ILE A 109 12.37 -18.14 -13.02
C ILE A 109 12.28 -17.97 -14.54
N ALA A 110 11.23 -17.29 -15.02
CA ALA A 110 11.01 -17.03 -16.42
C ALA A 110 11.64 -15.69 -16.85
N LEU A 111 12.31 -15.67 -18.00
CA LEU A 111 12.61 -14.44 -18.77
C LEU A 111 11.74 -14.49 -20.01
N VAL A 112 10.98 -13.43 -20.24
CA VAL A 112 10.06 -13.34 -21.38
C VAL A 112 10.36 -12.09 -22.20
N GLU A 113 10.44 -12.25 -23.50
CA GLU A 113 10.47 -11.16 -24.47
C GLU A 113 9.03 -10.89 -24.93
N ALA A 114 8.51 -9.70 -24.66
CA ALA A 114 7.08 -9.42 -24.74
C ALA A 114 6.76 -8.09 -25.44
N GLY A 115 7.68 -7.62 -26.25
CA GLY A 115 7.53 -6.37 -27.02
C GLY A 115 8.84 -5.62 -27.18
N ALA A 116 8.76 -4.30 -27.38
CA ALA A 116 9.91 -3.44 -27.56
C ALA A 116 10.03 -2.33 -26.50
N THR A 117 9.03 -2.18 -25.64
CA THR A 117 8.88 -1.06 -24.70
C THR A 117 8.55 -1.53 -23.29
N LEU A 118 8.81 -0.67 -22.29
CA LEU A 118 8.44 -0.89 -20.90
C LEU A 118 6.95 -1.21 -20.74
N ARG A 119 6.08 -0.44 -21.40
CA ARG A 119 4.62 -0.62 -21.34
C ARG A 119 4.16 -1.95 -21.91
N GLU A 120 4.72 -2.37 -23.04
CA GLU A 120 4.35 -3.65 -23.67
C GLU A 120 4.75 -4.82 -22.79
N ALA A 121 5.98 -4.83 -22.24
CA ALA A 121 6.44 -5.86 -21.32
C ALA A 121 5.59 -5.91 -20.04
N PHE A 122 5.32 -4.75 -19.44
CA PHE A 122 4.46 -4.67 -18.26
C PHE A 122 3.06 -5.22 -18.51
N ARG A 123 2.42 -4.80 -19.61
CA ARG A 123 1.07 -5.28 -19.97
C ARG A 123 1.02 -6.77 -20.27
N ALA A 124 2.07 -7.30 -20.87
CA ALA A 124 2.18 -8.74 -21.12
C ALA A 124 2.32 -9.52 -19.80
N ALA A 125 3.19 -9.06 -18.90
CA ALA A 125 3.36 -9.65 -17.58
C ALA A 125 2.07 -9.56 -16.75
N SER A 126 1.40 -8.40 -16.74
CA SER A 126 0.13 -8.22 -16.04
C SER A 126 -0.92 -9.23 -16.51
N ARG A 127 -1.11 -9.39 -17.81
CA ARG A 127 -2.08 -10.37 -18.34
C ARG A 127 -1.73 -11.82 -17.98
N ALA A 128 -0.43 -12.13 -17.90
CA ALA A 128 0.02 -13.50 -17.66
C ALA A 128 0.02 -13.89 -16.18
N HIS A 129 0.37 -12.97 -15.27
CA HIS A 129 0.73 -13.30 -13.90
C HIS A 129 -0.09 -12.56 -12.83
N PHE A 130 -0.52 -11.34 -13.11
CA PHE A 130 -1.31 -10.51 -12.19
C PHE A 130 -2.39 -9.72 -12.93
N PRO A 131 -3.33 -10.44 -13.59
CA PRO A 131 -4.38 -9.78 -14.37
C PRO A 131 -5.21 -8.86 -13.47
N PRO A 132 -5.64 -7.71 -14.01
CA PRO A 132 -6.51 -6.81 -13.27
C PRO A 132 -7.82 -7.51 -12.91
N SER A 133 -8.29 -7.28 -11.69
CA SER A 133 -9.51 -7.90 -11.17
C SER A 133 -10.79 -7.40 -11.85
N GLY A 134 -10.74 -6.29 -12.57
CA GLY A 134 -11.90 -5.58 -13.10
C GLY A 134 -12.65 -4.76 -12.04
N GLN A 135 -12.22 -4.79 -10.78
CA GLN A 135 -12.84 -4.10 -9.66
C GLN A 135 -11.94 -2.99 -9.13
N THR A 136 -12.55 -1.93 -8.60
CA THR A 136 -11.85 -0.88 -7.86
C THR A 136 -11.99 -1.11 -6.35
N PRO A 137 -11.03 -0.65 -5.53
CA PRO A 137 -11.36 -0.36 -4.14
C PRO A 137 -12.41 0.74 -4.06
N ASP A 138 -12.89 1.05 -2.86
CA ASP A 138 -13.89 2.11 -2.66
C ASP A 138 -13.41 3.42 -3.31
N LEU A 139 -14.23 3.97 -4.18
CA LEU A 139 -13.91 5.18 -4.94
C LEU A 139 -13.76 6.42 -4.06
N ALA A 140 -14.22 6.39 -2.80
CA ALA A 140 -13.98 7.45 -1.82
C ALA A 140 -12.49 7.73 -1.60
N PHE A 141 -11.62 6.74 -1.73
CA PHE A 141 -10.17 6.91 -1.65
C PHE A 141 -9.60 7.90 -2.69
N PHE A 142 -10.25 7.98 -3.85
CA PHE A 142 -9.82 8.85 -4.96
C PHE A 142 -10.59 10.18 -5.00
N ALA A 143 -11.80 10.19 -4.46
CA ALA A 143 -12.73 11.31 -4.55
C ALA A 143 -12.43 12.43 -3.55
N ALA A 144 -11.89 12.14 -2.37
CA ALA A 144 -11.63 13.09 -1.30
C ALA A 144 -10.31 12.79 -0.58
N PRO A 145 -9.78 13.75 0.21
CA PRO A 145 -8.67 13.46 1.12
C PRO A 145 -9.04 12.40 2.16
N GLN A 146 -8.03 11.71 2.66
CA GLN A 146 -8.11 10.79 3.78
C GLN A 146 -7.55 11.46 5.03
N TYR A 147 -8.02 11.05 6.20
CA TYR A 147 -7.61 11.59 7.50
C TYR A 147 -7.29 10.43 8.44
N CYS A 148 -6.06 10.38 8.96
CA CYS A 148 -5.62 9.34 9.88
C CYS A 148 -5.33 9.98 11.25
N THR A 149 -5.85 9.41 12.32
CA THR A 149 -5.67 9.99 13.65
C THR A 149 -4.28 9.76 14.25
N TRP A 150 -3.37 9.05 13.57
CA TRP A 150 -2.07 8.62 14.10
C TRP A 150 -1.22 9.77 14.65
N ILE A 151 -0.94 10.80 13.86
CA ILE A 151 -0.03 11.90 14.28
C ILE A 151 -0.65 12.78 15.37
N GLU A 152 -1.97 12.98 15.35
CA GLU A 152 -2.62 13.83 16.33
C GLU A 152 -2.85 13.15 17.67
N LEU A 153 -3.22 11.89 17.67
CA LEU A 153 -3.64 11.18 18.87
C LEU A 153 -2.67 10.08 19.31
N THR A 154 -1.84 9.60 18.39
CA THR A 154 -0.88 8.50 18.63
C THR A 154 -1.54 7.33 19.40
N TYR A 155 -1.04 6.99 20.55
CA TYR A 155 -1.60 5.96 21.44
C TYR A 155 -2.73 6.45 22.35
N GLY A 156 -3.15 7.71 22.21
CA GLY A 156 -4.22 8.35 23.02
C GLY A 156 -5.59 8.36 22.36
N GLN A 157 -5.88 7.42 21.46
CA GLN A 157 -7.17 7.34 20.76
C GLN A 157 -8.34 7.33 21.75
N ASN A 158 -9.28 8.25 21.58
CA ASN A 158 -10.49 8.35 22.40
C ASN A 158 -11.62 9.06 21.62
N GLU A 159 -12.87 8.81 22.04
CA GLU A 159 -14.08 9.31 21.37
C GLU A 159 -14.10 10.83 21.20
N ARG A 160 -13.80 11.57 22.30
CA ARG A 160 -13.85 13.04 22.29
C ARG A 160 -12.88 13.64 21.28
N ASP A 161 -11.63 13.19 21.30
CA ASP A 161 -10.57 13.81 20.52
C ASP A 161 -10.65 13.40 19.05
N ILE A 162 -11.16 12.20 18.75
CA ILE A 162 -11.48 11.78 17.36
C ILE A 162 -12.57 12.68 16.75
N LEU A 163 -13.66 12.92 17.51
CA LEU A 163 -14.72 13.82 17.05
C LEU A 163 -14.22 15.27 16.89
N ALA A 164 -13.38 15.74 17.81
CA ALA A 164 -12.76 17.05 17.71
C ALA A 164 -11.83 17.16 16.49
N TYR A 165 -11.03 16.13 16.22
CA TYR A 165 -10.18 16.07 15.03
C TYR A 165 -11.01 16.15 13.76
N ALA A 166 -12.05 15.34 13.62
CA ALA A 166 -12.94 15.35 12.45
C ALA A 166 -13.64 16.72 12.28
N GLN A 167 -14.18 17.29 13.36
CA GLN A 167 -14.82 18.62 13.31
C GLN A 167 -13.84 19.69 12.89
N SER A 168 -12.61 19.64 13.40
CA SER A 168 -11.60 20.64 13.10
C SER A 168 -11.20 20.65 11.61
N MET A 169 -11.26 19.51 10.91
CA MET A 169 -11.07 19.47 9.46
C MET A 169 -12.15 20.26 8.73
N LEU A 170 -13.41 20.05 9.09
CA LEU A 170 -14.55 20.74 8.49
C LEU A 170 -14.54 22.26 8.79
N ASP A 171 -14.27 22.63 10.04
CA ASP A 171 -14.19 24.03 10.48
C ASP A 171 -13.10 24.82 9.73
N ASN A 172 -12.05 24.14 9.31
CA ASN A 172 -10.98 24.74 8.51
C ASN A 172 -11.18 24.60 7.00
N GLY A 173 -12.37 24.17 6.55
CA GLY A 173 -12.78 24.15 5.15
C GLY A 173 -12.23 22.98 4.34
N LEU A 174 -11.77 21.91 4.99
CA LEU A 174 -11.43 20.66 4.33
C LEU A 174 -12.68 19.79 4.15
N PRO A 175 -12.85 19.12 3.00
CA PRO A 175 -14.03 18.28 2.77
C PRO A 175 -13.98 17.01 3.61
N PRO A 176 -15.11 16.40 3.96
CA PRO A 176 -15.13 15.07 4.53
C PRO A 176 -14.62 14.04 3.51
N GLY A 177 -14.14 12.92 4.01
CA GLY A 177 -13.61 11.81 3.21
C GLY A 177 -13.55 10.53 4.05
N ILE A 178 -12.43 9.81 3.99
CA ILE A 178 -12.22 8.65 4.84
C ILE A 178 -11.47 9.08 6.11
N LEU A 179 -12.02 8.76 7.28
CA LEU A 179 -11.37 8.93 8.59
C LEU A 179 -10.90 7.57 9.10
N MET A 180 -9.60 7.43 9.31
CA MET A 180 -8.97 6.22 9.86
C MET A 180 -8.67 6.44 11.34
N ILE A 181 -9.33 5.70 12.21
CA ILE A 181 -9.03 5.63 13.65
C ILE A 181 -7.87 4.65 13.80
N ASP A 182 -6.71 5.18 14.18
CA ASP A 182 -5.45 4.45 14.20
C ASP A 182 -5.26 3.61 15.48
N ASP A 183 -4.10 2.98 15.61
CA ASP A 183 -3.76 2.03 16.69
C ASP A 183 -4.15 2.50 18.10
N THR A 184 -4.47 1.54 18.94
CA THR A 184 -4.92 1.69 20.34
C THR A 184 -6.36 2.22 20.56
N TRP A 185 -7.23 2.15 19.56
CA TRP A 185 -8.67 2.29 19.78
C TRP A 185 -9.25 1.08 20.52
N GLN A 186 -8.65 -0.09 20.34
CA GLN A 186 -9.07 -1.39 20.86
C GLN A 186 -8.65 -1.62 22.30
N ALA A 187 -9.35 -2.54 22.99
CA ALA A 187 -9.04 -2.96 24.35
C ALA A 187 -7.71 -3.76 24.44
N GLY A 188 -7.32 -4.43 23.37
CA GLY A 188 -6.05 -5.15 23.27
C GLY A 188 -5.88 -5.75 21.87
N TYR A 189 -4.65 -6.12 21.51
CA TYR A 189 -4.39 -6.77 20.22
C TYR A 189 -5.03 -8.16 20.19
N GLY A 190 -5.94 -8.38 19.27
CA GLY A 190 -6.81 -9.56 19.22
C GLY A 190 -8.11 -9.41 20.01
N ASP A 191 -8.23 -8.45 20.92
CA ASP A 191 -9.48 -8.05 21.56
C ASP A 191 -10.04 -6.80 20.86
N TRP A 192 -10.66 -7.03 19.72
CA TRP A 192 -11.11 -6.00 18.78
C TRP A 192 -12.44 -5.37 19.22
N ARG A 193 -12.49 -4.88 20.46
CA ARG A 193 -13.58 -4.06 21.01
C ARG A 193 -13.05 -2.68 21.33
N PHE A 194 -13.85 -1.65 21.14
CA PHE A 194 -13.46 -0.33 21.64
C PHE A 194 -13.17 -0.38 23.13
N ASP A 195 -12.08 0.26 23.55
CA ASP A 195 -11.70 0.33 24.96
C ASP A 195 -12.76 1.13 25.74
N PRO A 196 -13.50 0.51 26.69
CA PRO A 196 -14.60 1.18 27.38
C PRO A 196 -14.17 2.33 28.28
N GLY A 197 -12.88 2.41 28.63
CA GLY A 197 -12.32 3.54 29.40
C GLY A 197 -12.11 4.79 28.55
N ARG A 198 -12.11 4.67 27.22
CA ARG A 198 -11.82 5.75 26.27
C ARG A 198 -12.98 6.02 25.30
N PHE A 199 -13.87 5.08 25.14
CA PHE A 199 -15.03 5.13 24.23
C PHE A 199 -16.30 4.77 25.01
N ALA A 200 -17.09 5.79 25.36
CA ALA A 200 -18.34 5.61 26.10
C ALA A 200 -19.49 5.16 25.19
N ASP A 201 -19.54 5.68 23.97
CA ASP A 201 -20.55 5.36 22.96
C ASP A 201 -19.90 5.27 21.57
N PRO A 202 -19.10 4.22 21.28
CA PRO A 202 -18.40 4.10 20.02
C PRO A 202 -19.34 4.03 18.81
N LYS A 203 -20.54 3.43 18.95
CA LYS A 203 -21.54 3.42 17.88
C LYS A 203 -22.07 4.82 17.59
N GLY A 204 -22.45 5.57 18.62
CA GLY A 204 -22.88 6.95 18.47
C GLY A 204 -21.77 7.86 17.92
N MET A 205 -20.50 7.61 18.24
CA MET A 205 -19.36 8.29 17.64
C MET A 205 -19.30 8.04 16.14
N VAL A 206 -19.36 6.78 15.67
CA VAL A 206 -19.35 6.44 14.24
C VAL A 206 -20.55 7.07 13.52
N GLU A 207 -21.75 7.01 14.11
CA GLU A 207 -22.92 7.67 13.55
C GLU A 207 -22.77 9.19 13.42
N LYS A 208 -22.10 9.84 14.39
CA LYS A 208 -21.78 11.28 14.31
C LYS A 208 -20.81 11.56 13.17
N LEU A 209 -19.75 10.77 13.02
CA LEU A 209 -18.79 10.89 11.93
C LEU A 209 -19.46 10.70 10.55
N HIS A 210 -20.39 9.75 10.41
CA HIS A 210 -21.19 9.57 9.21
C HIS A 210 -22.06 10.81 8.92
N ARG A 211 -22.72 11.39 9.93
CA ARG A 211 -23.48 12.64 9.76
C ARG A 211 -22.62 13.82 9.33
N MET A 212 -21.34 13.82 9.70
CA MET A 212 -20.36 14.80 9.25
C MET A 212 -19.85 14.52 7.83
N GLY A 213 -20.23 13.36 7.23
CA GLY A 213 -19.90 12.95 5.87
C GLY A 213 -18.65 12.08 5.75
N PHE A 214 -18.05 11.65 6.86
CA PHE A 214 -16.90 10.75 6.84
C PHE A 214 -17.32 9.29 6.70
N LYS A 215 -16.53 8.49 5.97
CA LYS A 215 -16.45 7.05 6.14
C LYS A 215 -15.42 6.73 7.22
N VAL A 216 -15.67 5.71 8.03
CA VAL A 216 -14.84 5.39 9.20
C VAL A 216 -14.14 4.06 9.01
N LEU A 217 -12.80 4.06 9.06
CA LEU A 217 -11.99 2.85 9.08
C LEU A 217 -11.34 2.67 10.45
N LEU A 218 -11.17 1.41 10.84
CA LEU A 218 -10.42 1.04 12.04
C LEU A 218 -9.08 0.41 11.67
N TRP A 219 -8.03 0.81 12.37
CA TRP A 219 -6.74 0.14 12.29
C TRP A 219 -6.82 -1.29 12.84
N MET A 220 -6.27 -2.24 12.12
CA MET A 220 -6.24 -3.65 12.46
C MET A 220 -4.85 -4.24 12.18
N CYS A 221 -4.49 -5.29 12.90
CA CYS A 221 -3.25 -6.03 12.67
C CYS A 221 -3.43 -7.53 12.90
N PRO A 222 -2.50 -8.38 12.42
CA PRO A 222 -2.60 -9.83 12.59
C PRO A 222 -2.10 -10.32 13.95
N PHE A 223 -1.65 -9.42 14.83
CA PHE A 223 -1.07 -9.76 16.12
C PHE A 223 -2.12 -9.97 17.18
N VAL A 224 -1.84 -10.93 18.09
CA VAL A 224 -2.70 -11.29 19.22
C VAL A 224 -1.87 -11.22 20.50
N GLY A 225 -2.25 -10.32 21.41
CA GLY A 225 -1.60 -10.16 22.72
C GLY A 225 -1.78 -11.42 23.58
N MET A 226 -0.71 -11.89 24.16
CA MET A 226 -0.69 -13.15 24.93
C MET A 226 -1.53 -13.07 26.23
N ASP A 227 -1.89 -11.91 26.66
CA ASP A 227 -2.73 -11.61 27.83
C ASP A 227 -4.22 -11.49 27.50
N THR A 228 -4.60 -11.62 26.23
CA THR A 228 -5.99 -11.45 25.77
C THR A 228 -6.81 -12.74 25.82
N PRO A 229 -8.15 -12.64 25.95
CA PRO A 229 -9.04 -13.80 25.77
C PRO A 229 -8.91 -14.46 24.40
N ALA A 230 -8.66 -13.67 23.34
CA ALA A 230 -8.46 -14.16 21.99
C ALA A 230 -7.25 -15.10 21.90
N TYR A 231 -6.14 -14.77 22.56
CA TYR A 231 -4.97 -15.64 22.58
C TYR A 231 -5.31 -17.05 23.10
N ARG A 232 -6.05 -17.13 24.21
CA ARG A 232 -6.47 -18.43 24.79
C ARG A 232 -7.38 -19.18 23.85
N LEU A 233 -8.35 -18.50 23.24
CA LEU A 233 -9.26 -19.11 22.26
C LEU A 233 -8.49 -19.66 21.06
N LEU A 234 -7.60 -18.88 20.48
CA LEU A 234 -6.87 -19.23 19.28
C LEU A 234 -5.78 -20.30 19.52
N THR A 235 -5.19 -20.32 20.71
CA THR A 235 -4.19 -21.34 21.09
C THR A 235 -4.81 -22.71 21.27
N THR A 236 -6.01 -22.76 21.87
CA THR A 236 -6.67 -24.05 22.16
C THR A 236 -7.45 -24.59 20.97
N GLY A 237 -7.83 -23.74 20.02
CA GLY A 237 -8.71 -24.12 18.92
C GLY A 237 -10.08 -24.63 19.35
N ILE A 238 -10.42 -24.53 20.65
CA ILE A 238 -11.66 -25.03 21.21
C ILE A 238 -12.71 -23.92 21.11
N ASN A 239 -13.67 -24.09 20.22
CA ASN A 239 -14.92 -23.36 20.31
C ASN A 239 -15.73 -23.95 21.48
N PRO A 240 -16.00 -23.20 22.56
CA PRO A 240 -16.77 -23.72 23.69
C PRO A 240 -18.22 -24.14 23.34
N LYS A 241 -18.68 -23.85 22.11
CA LYS A 241 -20.00 -24.24 21.61
C LYS A 241 -19.97 -25.47 20.67
N SER A 242 -18.79 -26.00 20.31
CA SER A 242 -18.67 -27.21 19.52
C SER A 242 -17.68 -28.19 20.15
N VAL A 243 -18.17 -29.28 20.72
CA VAL A 243 -17.38 -30.36 21.31
C VAL A 243 -16.87 -31.33 20.22
N VAL A 244 -16.36 -30.83 19.11
CA VAL A 244 -15.66 -31.67 18.13
C VAL A 244 -14.17 -31.42 18.32
N ARG A 245 -13.50 -32.37 18.96
CA ARG A 245 -12.03 -32.48 18.94
C ARG A 245 -11.58 -32.79 17.51
N GLU A 246 -11.41 -31.79 16.67
CA GLU A 246 -10.50 -31.92 15.54
C GLU A 246 -9.10 -32.09 16.12
N LYS A 247 -8.29 -32.97 15.49
CA LYS A 247 -6.92 -33.24 15.89
C LYS A 247 -6.22 -31.95 16.28
N MET A 248 -5.74 -31.87 17.52
CA MET A 248 -5.02 -30.71 18.06
C MET A 248 -3.72 -30.49 17.30
N THR A 249 -3.80 -29.80 16.19
CA THR A 249 -2.67 -29.16 15.54
C THR A 249 -2.72 -27.71 15.96
N GLY A 250 -1.86 -27.31 16.88
CA GLY A 250 -1.40 -25.96 17.23
C GLY A 250 -2.33 -24.75 17.23
N GLY A 251 -3.66 -24.89 17.35
CA GLY A 251 -4.57 -23.73 17.32
C GLY A 251 -4.59 -22.99 15.97
N PHE A 252 -4.99 -21.71 15.99
CA PHE A 252 -5.11 -20.86 14.79
C PHE A 252 -4.01 -19.78 14.72
N LEU A 253 -2.93 -19.98 15.47
CA LEU A 253 -1.74 -19.13 15.50
C LEU A 253 -0.57 -19.85 14.86
N LEU A 254 0.41 -19.09 14.34
CA LEU A 254 1.65 -19.68 13.86
C LEU A 254 2.39 -20.37 15.01
N GLY A 255 2.87 -21.60 14.80
CA GLY A 255 3.63 -22.38 15.77
C GLY A 255 5.12 -22.05 15.73
N ASP A 256 5.84 -22.37 16.82
CA ASP A 256 7.30 -22.25 16.90
C ASP A 256 7.95 -23.57 16.43
N GLU A 257 8.84 -23.52 15.44
CA GLU A 257 9.56 -24.71 14.94
C GLU A 257 10.54 -25.29 15.97
N ALA A 258 11.10 -24.46 16.84
CA ALA A 258 12.08 -24.90 17.82
C ALA A 258 11.52 -25.86 18.90
N GLU A 259 10.18 -25.93 19.02
CA GLU A 259 9.49 -26.77 20.00
C GLU A 259 8.71 -27.94 19.35
N ALA A 260 9.10 -28.37 18.14
CA ALA A 260 8.42 -29.40 17.34
C ALA A 260 8.29 -30.77 18.04
N GLU A 261 9.07 -31.05 19.08
CA GLU A 261 9.02 -32.29 19.85
C GLU A 261 7.96 -32.30 20.97
N ASN A 262 7.31 -31.14 21.23
CA ASN A 262 6.28 -31.06 22.24
C ASN A 262 4.88 -31.20 21.61
N PRO A 263 4.08 -32.19 22.03
CA PRO A 263 2.72 -32.40 21.48
C PRO A 263 1.75 -31.26 21.78
N MET A 264 2.13 -30.28 22.60
CA MET A 264 1.41 -29.03 22.83
C MET A 264 2.13 -27.90 22.09
N ASP A 265 1.87 -27.78 20.79
CA ASP A 265 2.41 -26.69 19.97
C ASP A 265 2.15 -25.33 20.63
N ARG A 266 3.24 -24.65 20.98
CA ARG A 266 3.16 -23.29 21.52
C ARG A 266 3.12 -22.30 20.37
N PRO A 267 2.27 -21.27 20.42
CA PRO A 267 2.29 -20.20 19.46
C PRO A 267 3.64 -19.49 19.45
N ALA A 268 4.14 -19.18 18.27
CA ALA A 268 5.36 -18.41 18.10
C ALA A 268 5.21 -17.00 18.71
N ALA A 269 6.22 -16.55 19.46
CA ALA A 269 6.30 -15.22 20.03
C ALA A 269 7.00 -14.26 19.06
N VAL A 270 6.23 -13.56 18.26
CA VAL A 270 6.72 -12.60 17.25
C VAL A 270 7.02 -11.25 17.90
N ARG A 271 8.23 -10.72 17.68
CA ARG A 271 8.59 -9.37 18.11
C ARG A 271 8.20 -8.36 17.01
N TRP A 272 7.48 -7.31 17.40
CA TRP A 272 7.08 -6.21 16.56
C TRP A 272 7.21 -4.87 17.32
N TRP A 273 6.78 -3.74 16.74
CA TRP A 273 6.99 -2.41 17.37
C TRP A 273 6.28 -2.23 18.72
N ASN A 274 5.18 -2.94 18.97
CA ASN A 274 4.47 -2.90 20.26
C ASN A 274 4.77 -4.10 21.17
N GLY A 275 5.98 -4.67 21.08
CA GLY A 275 6.45 -5.72 21.98
C GLY A 275 6.48 -7.12 21.38
N LYS A 276 5.90 -8.09 22.08
CA LYS A 276 5.78 -9.49 21.62
C LYS A 276 4.33 -9.92 21.65
N SER A 277 3.90 -10.53 20.56
CA SER A 277 2.56 -11.08 20.38
C SER A 277 2.62 -12.40 19.60
N ALA A 278 1.54 -13.18 19.64
CA ALA A 278 1.33 -14.23 18.67
C ALA A 278 0.82 -13.65 17.35
N LEU A 279 0.92 -14.43 16.28
CA LEU A 279 0.50 -14.05 14.94
C LEU A 279 -0.58 -15.03 14.46
N VAL A 280 -1.69 -14.50 13.95
CA VAL A 280 -2.77 -15.33 13.38
C VAL A 280 -2.25 -16.08 12.15
N ASP A 281 -2.50 -17.37 12.09
CA ASP A 281 -2.24 -18.18 10.89
C ASP A 281 -3.38 -18.03 9.88
N PHE A 282 -3.18 -17.18 8.88
CA PHE A 282 -4.17 -16.96 7.81
C PHE A 282 -4.17 -18.08 6.76
N THR A 283 -3.21 -19.00 6.78
CA THR A 283 -3.26 -20.23 5.98
C THR A 283 -4.22 -21.24 6.60
N HIS A 284 -4.51 -21.11 7.91
CA HIS A 284 -5.48 -21.93 8.60
C HIS A 284 -6.91 -21.40 8.34
N PRO A 285 -7.84 -22.21 7.80
CA PRO A 285 -9.20 -21.76 7.49
C PRO A 285 -9.95 -21.16 8.67
N ASN A 286 -9.73 -21.70 9.88
CA ASN A 286 -10.38 -21.21 11.09
C ASN A 286 -9.73 -19.93 11.63
N GLY A 287 -8.40 -19.75 11.49
CA GLY A 287 -7.71 -18.49 11.82
C GLY A 287 -8.24 -17.34 10.96
N ARG A 288 -8.30 -17.58 9.64
CA ARG A 288 -8.89 -16.61 8.69
C ARG A 288 -10.36 -16.33 9.01
N ARG A 289 -11.17 -17.36 9.28
CA ARG A 289 -12.60 -17.21 9.63
C ARG A 289 -12.80 -16.40 10.92
N TRP A 290 -11.96 -16.64 11.93
CA TRP A 290 -12.01 -15.90 13.18
C TRP A 290 -11.73 -14.42 12.94
N PHE A 291 -10.61 -14.09 12.29
CA PHE A 291 -10.24 -12.70 12.04
C PHE A 291 -11.29 -11.97 11.19
N LYS A 292 -11.79 -12.64 10.14
CA LYS A 292 -12.89 -12.10 9.33
C LYS A 292 -14.16 -11.90 10.16
N GLY A 293 -14.50 -12.84 11.05
CA GLY A 293 -15.62 -12.71 11.96
C GLY A 293 -15.50 -11.54 12.92
N GLU A 294 -14.28 -11.19 13.37
CA GLU A 294 -14.04 -9.98 14.16
C GLU A 294 -14.27 -8.71 13.32
N CYS A 295 -13.79 -8.67 12.09
CA CYS A 295 -14.06 -7.57 11.17
C CYS A 295 -15.56 -7.39 10.88
N ASP A 296 -16.26 -8.48 10.54
CA ASP A 296 -17.71 -8.48 10.25
C ASP A 296 -18.51 -7.99 11.49
N ARG A 297 -18.09 -8.40 12.69
CA ARG A 297 -18.68 -7.95 13.95
C ARG A 297 -18.49 -6.46 14.18
N LEU A 298 -17.30 -5.90 13.92
CA LEU A 298 -17.05 -4.47 14.04
C LEU A 298 -17.95 -3.64 13.13
N ILE A 299 -18.16 -4.11 11.89
CA ILE A 299 -19.10 -3.49 10.95
C ILE A 299 -20.54 -3.58 11.50
N ALA A 300 -20.95 -4.74 11.98
CA ALA A 300 -22.32 -4.97 12.47
C ALA A 300 -22.63 -4.20 13.75
N ASP A 301 -21.70 -4.19 14.72
CA ASP A 301 -21.91 -3.60 16.04
C ASP A 301 -21.80 -2.07 16.02
N TYR A 302 -20.82 -1.53 15.28
CA TYR A 302 -20.47 -0.12 15.33
C TYR A 302 -20.76 0.64 14.04
N GLY A 303 -20.99 -0.05 12.92
CA GLY A 303 -21.29 0.58 11.64
C GLY A 303 -20.06 1.15 10.93
N VAL A 304 -18.84 0.70 11.24
CA VAL A 304 -17.63 1.13 10.52
C VAL A 304 -17.66 0.67 9.07
N ASP A 305 -17.03 1.43 8.17
CA ASP A 305 -17.08 1.20 6.72
C ASP A 305 -15.98 0.25 6.24
N GLY A 306 -14.92 0.06 7.03
CA GLY A 306 -13.81 -0.78 6.64
C GLY A 306 -12.60 -0.67 7.56
N PHE A 307 -11.41 -0.96 7.00
CA PHE A 307 -10.23 -1.17 7.83
C PHE A 307 -8.96 -0.57 7.23
N LYS A 308 -8.04 -0.17 8.12
CA LYS A 308 -6.64 0.07 7.82
C LYS A 308 -5.85 -1.13 8.34
N MET A 309 -5.50 -2.07 7.46
CA MET A 309 -4.80 -3.31 7.80
C MET A 309 -3.29 -3.08 7.80
N ASP A 310 -2.65 -3.32 8.91
CA ASP A 310 -1.22 -3.11 9.15
C ASP A 310 -0.54 -4.40 9.63
N GLY A 311 0.78 -4.42 9.75
CA GLY A 311 1.52 -5.52 10.37
C GLY A 311 1.72 -6.77 9.52
N GLY A 312 1.41 -6.74 8.23
CA GLY A 312 1.64 -7.85 7.30
C GLY A 312 3.07 -7.97 6.76
N HIS A 313 4.05 -7.28 7.37
CA HIS A 313 5.44 -7.25 6.91
C HIS A 313 6.05 -8.63 6.87
N LEU A 314 6.74 -8.91 5.78
CA LEU A 314 7.37 -10.21 5.55
C LEU A 314 8.33 -10.61 6.67
N VAL A 315 9.02 -9.65 7.28
CA VAL A 315 9.93 -9.87 8.41
C VAL A 315 9.27 -10.60 9.59
N PHE A 316 7.96 -10.52 9.73
CA PHE A 316 7.22 -11.21 10.79
C PHE A 316 6.97 -12.69 10.46
N TYR A 317 7.19 -13.11 9.23
CA TYR A 317 7.00 -14.48 8.73
C TYR A 317 8.30 -15.20 8.37
N THR A 318 9.46 -14.52 8.41
CA THR A 318 10.74 -15.05 7.91
C THR A 318 11.48 -15.98 8.88
N ARG A 319 10.95 -16.28 10.06
CA ARG A 319 11.67 -16.98 11.12
C ARG A 319 11.35 -18.48 11.24
N GLY A 320 10.94 -19.14 10.15
CA GLY A 320 10.69 -20.58 10.20
C GLY A 320 9.49 -20.95 11.08
N TYR A 321 8.44 -20.13 11.09
CA TYR A 321 7.22 -20.46 11.81
C TYR A 321 6.43 -21.55 11.07
N ARG A 322 5.94 -22.54 11.82
CA ARG A 322 5.00 -23.52 11.28
C ARG A 322 3.66 -22.87 11.04
N ALA A 323 3.18 -22.96 9.80
CA ALA A 323 1.82 -22.63 9.42
C ALA A 323 1.01 -23.90 9.17
N PHE A 324 -0.30 -23.80 9.16
CA PHE A 324 -1.21 -24.89 8.80
C PHE A 324 -0.93 -25.41 7.39
N ALA A 325 -0.78 -24.52 6.42
CA ALA A 325 -0.31 -24.87 5.10
C ALA A 325 1.24 -24.80 5.08
N ASP A 326 1.89 -25.81 4.54
CA ASP A 326 3.33 -25.83 4.30
C ASP A 326 3.65 -24.94 3.09
N VAL A 327 3.73 -23.63 3.34
CA VAL A 327 3.96 -22.60 2.31
C VAL A 327 5.05 -21.63 2.72
N PRO A 328 5.79 -21.07 1.76
CA PRO A 328 6.79 -20.02 2.02
C PRO A 328 6.20 -18.80 2.76
N SER A 329 7.05 -18.10 3.49
CA SER A 329 6.69 -16.93 4.30
C SER A 329 5.93 -15.84 3.52
N GLY A 330 6.27 -15.62 2.25
CA GLY A 330 5.55 -14.68 1.38
C GLY A 330 4.09 -15.05 1.15
N LEU A 331 3.81 -16.34 1.02
CA LEU A 331 2.42 -16.81 0.87
C LEU A 331 1.65 -16.75 2.19
N GLN A 332 2.32 -16.87 3.34
CA GLN A 332 1.71 -16.61 4.65
C GLN A 332 1.30 -15.13 4.77
N ALA A 333 2.20 -14.20 4.42
CA ALA A 333 1.90 -12.76 4.39
C ALA A 333 0.79 -12.43 3.37
N GLN A 334 0.82 -13.04 2.18
CA GLN A 334 -0.22 -12.89 1.16
C GLN A 334 -1.60 -13.34 1.68
N ALA A 335 -1.65 -14.43 2.43
CA ALA A 335 -2.91 -14.95 2.98
C ALA A 335 -3.58 -13.93 3.92
N TYR A 336 -2.80 -13.15 4.69
CA TYR A 336 -3.34 -12.02 5.44
C TYR A 336 -3.85 -10.90 4.52
N GLY A 337 -3.05 -10.47 3.56
CA GLY A 337 -3.45 -9.42 2.62
C GLY A 337 -4.71 -9.74 1.82
N ARG A 338 -4.97 -11.02 1.53
CA ARG A 338 -6.20 -11.48 0.86
C ARG A 338 -7.48 -11.22 1.67
N VAL A 339 -7.39 -11.02 2.99
CA VAL A 339 -8.55 -10.64 3.81
C VAL A 339 -9.10 -9.27 3.38
N CYS A 340 -8.23 -8.36 2.93
CA CYS A 340 -8.65 -7.04 2.46
C CYS A 340 -9.59 -7.10 1.24
N LEU A 341 -9.53 -8.17 0.45
CA LEU A 341 -10.40 -8.35 -0.72
C LEU A 341 -11.88 -8.53 -0.35
N ASP A 342 -12.17 -8.90 0.89
CA ASP A 342 -13.53 -9.03 1.40
C ASP A 342 -14.13 -7.66 1.82
N TYR A 343 -13.29 -6.59 1.87
CA TYR A 343 -13.67 -5.26 2.35
C TYR A 343 -13.21 -4.18 1.35
N PRO A 344 -14.09 -3.67 0.49
CA PRO A 344 -13.70 -2.71 -0.56
C PRO A 344 -13.18 -1.38 0.00
N THR A 345 -13.58 -0.98 1.21
CA THR A 345 -13.06 0.19 1.91
C THR A 345 -11.93 -0.26 2.84
N CYS A 346 -10.82 -0.71 2.26
CA CYS A 346 -9.66 -1.20 2.99
C CYS A 346 -8.36 -0.59 2.47
N GLU A 347 -7.55 -0.04 3.39
CA GLU A 347 -6.16 0.31 3.15
C GLU A 347 -5.26 -0.81 3.71
N PHE A 348 -4.32 -1.28 2.91
CA PHE A 348 -3.36 -2.31 3.31
C PHE A 348 -1.93 -1.77 3.18
N ARG A 349 -1.03 -2.23 4.03
CA ARG A 349 0.32 -1.69 4.06
C ARG A 349 1.37 -2.62 3.49
N ASN A 350 1.08 -3.87 3.31
CA ASN A 350 2.13 -4.82 2.99
C ASN A 350 1.64 -5.92 2.07
N ALA A 351 2.11 -5.91 0.83
CA ALA A 351 1.67 -6.85 -0.18
C ALA A 351 2.82 -7.61 -0.83
N PHE A 352 2.67 -8.93 -0.87
CA PHE A 352 3.39 -9.82 -1.77
C PHE A 352 2.38 -10.58 -2.62
N GLY A 353 2.59 -10.61 -3.95
CA GLY A 353 1.72 -11.37 -4.86
C GLY A 353 0.26 -10.90 -4.93
N LEU A 354 -0.02 -9.63 -4.59
CA LEU A 354 -1.35 -9.01 -4.65
C LEU A 354 -1.48 -7.96 -5.76
N ALA A 355 -0.52 -7.90 -6.67
CA ALA A 355 -0.62 -7.04 -7.84
C ALA A 355 -1.88 -7.35 -8.66
N GLY A 356 -2.48 -6.33 -9.29
CA GLY A 356 -3.74 -6.45 -10.06
C GLY A 356 -5.02 -6.54 -9.22
N GLN A 357 -4.91 -6.63 -7.87
CA GLN A 357 -6.07 -6.71 -6.99
C GLN A 357 -6.62 -5.32 -6.62
N PRO A 358 -7.93 -5.22 -6.25
CA PRO A 358 -8.58 -3.96 -5.91
C PRO A 358 -8.30 -3.56 -4.45
N ILE A 359 -7.01 -3.42 -4.10
CA ILE A 359 -6.55 -3.06 -2.76
C ILE A 359 -5.85 -1.71 -2.82
N VAL A 360 -6.15 -0.83 -1.87
CA VAL A 360 -5.35 0.37 -1.63
C VAL A 360 -4.10 -0.03 -0.87
N GLU A 361 -2.95 0.19 -1.49
CA GLU A 361 -1.65 -0.09 -0.90
C GLU A 361 -0.99 1.21 -0.43
N ARG A 362 -0.77 1.36 0.88
CA ARG A 362 -0.05 2.50 1.43
C ARG A 362 1.45 2.19 1.49
N LEU A 363 2.27 3.13 1.04
CA LEU A 363 3.73 3.05 1.20
C LEU A 363 4.12 3.01 2.69
N ASN A 364 5.32 2.57 3.00
CA ASN A 364 5.88 2.61 4.35
C ASN A 364 5.92 4.04 4.90
N ASP A 365 5.92 4.17 6.24
CA ASP A 365 6.06 5.45 6.92
C ASP A 365 7.31 6.19 6.44
N LYS A 366 7.12 7.42 6.02
CA LYS A 366 8.18 8.34 5.63
C LYS A 366 8.61 9.18 6.83
N GLY A 367 9.88 9.50 6.90
CA GLY A 367 10.37 10.52 7.81
C GLY A 367 9.94 11.92 7.36
N HIS A 368 9.96 12.87 8.29
CA HIS A 368 9.74 14.29 7.97
C HIS A 368 11.04 14.90 7.42
N THR A 369 11.46 14.41 6.23
CA THR A 369 12.71 14.81 5.56
C THR A 369 12.51 15.03 4.07
N TRP A 370 13.32 15.89 3.48
CA TRP A 370 13.32 16.12 2.02
C TRP A 370 13.76 14.87 1.23
N ALA A 371 14.62 14.05 1.81
CA ALA A 371 15.01 12.77 1.23
C ALA A 371 13.79 11.83 1.12
N ASP A 372 13.00 11.73 2.19
CA ASP A 372 11.78 10.90 2.17
C ASP A 372 10.69 11.45 1.25
N LEU A 373 10.59 12.77 1.09
CA LEU A 373 9.69 13.36 0.09
C LEU A 373 10.08 12.96 -1.34
N ARG A 374 11.38 13.00 -1.68
CA ARG A 374 11.88 12.50 -2.98
C ARG A 374 11.61 11.01 -3.13
N LYS A 375 11.94 10.25 -2.09
CA LYS A 375 11.73 8.81 -2.05
C LYS A 375 10.27 8.43 -2.22
N CYS A 376 9.33 9.22 -1.70
CA CYS A 376 7.90 8.97 -1.88
C CYS A 376 7.51 8.94 -3.37
N VAL A 377 8.01 9.87 -4.18
CA VAL A 377 7.73 9.89 -5.63
C VAL A 377 8.30 8.66 -6.32
N THR A 378 9.55 8.31 -6.02
CA THR A 378 10.20 7.13 -6.64
C THR A 378 9.58 5.82 -6.21
N ASP A 379 9.13 5.69 -4.97
CA ASP A 379 8.46 4.48 -4.47
C ASP A 379 7.06 4.32 -5.11
N LEU A 380 6.32 5.43 -5.33
CA LEU A 380 5.05 5.40 -6.06
C LEU A 380 5.23 4.94 -7.51
N LEU A 381 6.26 5.45 -8.20
CA LEU A 381 6.60 5.03 -9.56
C LEU A 381 6.96 3.54 -9.61
N ALA A 382 7.78 3.08 -8.66
CA ALA A 382 8.17 1.68 -8.54
C ALA A 382 6.96 0.77 -8.26
N GLY A 383 6.09 1.17 -7.34
CA GLY A 383 4.88 0.40 -6.99
C GLY A 383 3.92 0.24 -8.16
N GLY A 384 3.75 1.28 -8.98
CA GLY A 384 2.98 1.20 -10.21
C GLY A 384 3.57 0.15 -11.18
N LEU A 385 4.89 0.14 -11.36
CA LEU A 385 5.59 -0.84 -12.20
C LEU A 385 5.68 -2.25 -11.60
N LEU A 386 5.34 -2.41 -10.30
CA LEU A 386 5.14 -3.73 -9.68
C LEU A 386 3.70 -4.27 -9.85
N GLY A 387 2.80 -3.50 -10.47
CA GLY A 387 1.41 -3.90 -10.68
C GLY A 387 0.44 -3.49 -9.56
N TYR A 388 0.88 -2.65 -8.61
CA TYR A 388 0.01 -2.06 -7.58
C TYR A 388 -0.57 -0.74 -8.09
N SER A 389 -1.76 -0.80 -8.69
CA SER A 389 -2.35 0.36 -9.36
C SER A 389 -2.87 1.44 -8.41
N PHE A 390 -3.24 1.08 -7.17
CA PHE A 390 -3.94 1.94 -6.21
C PHE A 390 -3.05 2.25 -5.01
N LEU A 391 -2.09 3.17 -5.19
CA LEU A 391 -1.09 3.49 -4.18
C LEU A 391 -1.45 4.76 -3.41
N CYS A 392 -1.34 4.68 -2.08
CA CYS A 392 -1.35 5.81 -1.17
C CYS A 392 0.09 6.16 -0.76
N PRO A 393 0.51 7.44 -0.88
CA PRO A 393 1.90 7.84 -0.66
C PRO A 393 2.39 7.78 0.79
N ASP A 394 1.56 7.60 1.76
CA ASP A 394 1.72 7.84 3.19
C ASP A 394 1.14 9.19 3.64
N MET A 395 1.19 9.50 4.92
CA MET A 395 0.67 10.72 5.51
C MET A 395 1.45 11.97 5.05
N ILE A 396 0.77 13.07 4.86
CA ILE A 396 1.37 14.36 4.48
C ILE A 396 2.40 14.78 5.54
N GLY A 397 3.61 15.03 5.08
CA GLY A 397 4.75 15.34 5.94
C GLY A 397 5.43 14.13 6.56
N GLY A 398 4.93 12.91 6.29
CA GLY A 398 5.47 11.63 6.78
C GLY A 398 4.71 11.07 7.99
N GLY A 399 4.82 9.76 8.20
CA GLY A 399 4.17 9.01 9.29
C GLY A 399 4.91 8.98 10.62
N GLN A 400 6.14 9.53 10.68
CA GLN A 400 6.98 9.56 11.88
C GLN A 400 6.50 10.64 12.86
N TRP A 401 5.62 10.29 13.80
CA TRP A 401 4.93 11.21 14.70
C TRP A 401 5.84 12.10 15.55
N VAL A 402 7.05 11.64 15.88
CA VAL A 402 8.02 12.39 16.69
C VAL A 402 8.40 13.73 16.06
N ALA A 403 8.34 13.85 14.73
CA ALA A 403 8.65 15.09 14.02
C ALA A 403 7.60 16.19 14.22
N PHE A 404 6.42 15.83 14.73
CA PHE A 404 5.29 16.74 14.93
C PHE A 404 5.06 17.11 16.41
N LEU A 405 5.96 16.67 17.29
CA LEU A 405 5.92 17.02 18.71
C LEU A 405 6.31 18.48 18.94
N PRO A 406 5.79 19.13 20.00
CA PRO A 406 6.26 20.44 20.42
C PRO A 406 7.79 20.45 20.62
N GLY A 407 8.48 21.42 20.01
CA GLY A 407 9.93 21.53 20.10
C GLY A 407 10.73 20.64 19.14
N SER A 408 10.07 19.86 18.30
CA SER A 408 10.73 19.13 17.21
C SER A 408 11.21 20.08 16.10
N ALA A 409 12.12 19.60 15.25
CA ALA A 409 12.60 20.34 14.07
C ALA A 409 11.58 20.21 12.90
N PHE A 410 10.35 20.68 13.12
CA PHE A 410 9.31 20.68 12.09
C PHE A 410 9.64 21.63 10.94
N ASP A 411 9.52 21.15 9.70
CA ASP A 411 9.75 21.92 8.48
C ASP A 411 8.41 22.20 7.77
N ALA A 412 7.91 23.42 7.93
CA ALA A 412 6.64 23.85 7.33
C ALA A 412 6.67 23.83 5.80
N GLU A 413 7.83 24.13 5.17
CA GLU A 413 7.95 24.04 3.71
C GLU A 413 7.83 22.59 3.24
N LEU A 414 8.49 21.67 3.89
CA LEU A 414 8.38 20.23 3.60
C LEU A 414 6.93 19.77 3.68
N PHE A 415 6.20 20.16 4.73
CA PHE A 415 4.80 19.80 4.89
C PHE A 415 3.95 20.30 3.70
N ILE A 416 4.12 21.55 3.30
CA ILE A 416 3.43 22.15 2.14
C ILE A 416 3.79 21.40 0.85
N ARG A 417 5.07 21.10 0.60
CA ARG A 417 5.49 20.39 -0.63
C ARG A 417 4.98 18.94 -0.65
N SER A 418 4.95 18.30 0.50
CA SER A 418 4.31 16.98 0.64
C SER A 418 2.81 17.03 0.34
N CYS A 419 2.11 18.04 0.90
CA CYS A 419 0.69 18.27 0.62
C CYS A 419 0.43 18.50 -0.88
N GLN A 420 1.23 19.34 -1.53
CA GLN A 420 1.14 19.61 -2.96
C GLN A 420 1.38 18.35 -3.81
N MET A 421 2.43 17.60 -3.53
CA MET A 421 2.74 16.36 -4.24
C MET A 421 1.57 15.37 -4.16
N GLN A 422 1.00 15.19 -2.96
CA GLN A 422 -0.11 14.26 -2.74
C GLN A 422 -1.43 14.73 -3.38
N ALA A 423 -1.63 16.03 -3.56
CA ALA A 423 -2.88 16.53 -4.14
C ALA A 423 -3.14 16.04 -5.56
N LEU A 424 -2.09 15.81 -6.35
CA LEU A 424 -2.19 15.36 -7.73
C LEU A 424 -1.60 13.95 -7.94
N CYS A 425 -1.42 13.16 -6.89
CA CYS A 425 -1.23 11.72 -7.01
C CYS A 425 -2.53 10.93 -6.74
N GLY A 426 -2.48 9.61 -6.75
CA GLY A 426 -3.67 8.75 -6.62
C GLY A 426 -4.52 9.09 -5.40
N MET A 427 -3.88 9.24 -4.23
CA MET A 427 -4.53 9.50 -2.95
C MET A 427 -3.81 10.61 -2.19
N MET A 428 -4.50 11.18 -1.19
CA MET A 428 -4.00 12.27 -0.36
C MET A 428 -4.41 12.00 1.10
N GLN A 429 -3.44 11.82 2.01
CA GLN A 429 -3.73 11.42 3.38
C GLN A 429 -3.16 12.43 4.39
N PHE A 430 -4.03 13.10 5.13
CA PHE A 430 -3.65 13.90 6.29
C PHE A 430 -3.55 13.03 7.55
N SER A 431 -2.66 13.44 8.46
CA SER A 431 -2.66 12.95 9.83
C SER A 431 -2.41 14.10 10.80
N ALA A 432 -1.33 14.86 10.65
CA ALA A 432 -1.17 16.11 11.40
C ALA A 432 -2.19 17.16 10.95
N SER A 433 -2.82 17.84 11.92
CA SER A 433 -3.73 18.95 11.65
C SER A 433 -2.94 20.17 11.15
N PRO A 434 -3.18 20.69 9.94
CA PRO A 434 -2.42 21.80 9.40
C PRO A 434 -2.42 23.05 10.30
N TRP A 435 -3.54 23.36 10.95
CA TRP A 435 -3.68 24.52 11.85
C TRP A 435 -2.93 24.39 13.17
N ARG A 436 -2.49 23.19 13.56
CA ARG A 436 -1.62 22.99 14.72
C ARG A 436 -0.15 23.27 14.39
N VAL A 437 0.27 22.99 13.16
CA VAL A 437 1.68 22.98 12.78
C VAL A 437 2.09 24.09 11.82
N LEU A 438 1.14 24.81 11.20
CA LEU A 438 1.38 25.85 10.19
C LEU A 438 0.83 27.20 10.62
N ASP A 439 1.42 28.27 10.12
CA ASP A 439 0.85 29.61 10.23
C ASP A 439 -0.35 29.82 9.27
N ALA A 440 -1.06 30.94 9.41
CA ALA A 440 -2.26 31.24 8.64
C ALA A 440 -2.01 31.32 7.12
N THR A 441 -0.81 31.73 6.69
CA THR A 441 -0.44 31.80 5.27
C THR A 441 -0.32 30.38 4.69
N ASP A 442 0.39 29.52 5.37
CA ASP A 442 0.60 28.13 4.95
C ASP A 442 -0.71 27.31 5.02
N GLN A 443 -1.56 27.54 6.03
CA GLN A 443 -2.89 26.95 6.11
C GLN A 443 -3.76 27.31 4.89
N ARG A 444 -3.67 28.54 4.38
CA ARG A 444 -4.34 28.93 3.15
C ARG A 444 -3.83 28.13 1.95
N ILE A 445 -2.51 27.95 1.83
CA ILE A 445 -1.91 27.13 0.76
C ILE A 445 -2.44 25.69 0.82
N VAL A 446 -2.58 25.12 2.01
CA VAL A 446 -3.18 23.77 2.18
C VAL A 446 -4.60 23.75 1.67
N ARG A 447 -5.45 24.71 2.04
CA ARG A 447 -6.85 24.78 1.55
C ARG A 447 -6.93 24.90 0.02
N GLU A 448 -6.09 25.75 -0.57
CA GLU A 448 -6.01 25.93 -2.03
C GLU A 448 -5.54 24.63 -2.72
N THR A 449 -4.57 23.92 -2.10
CA THR A 449 -4.06 22.63 -2.57
C THR A 449 -5.13 21.53 -2.50
N VAL A 450 -5.91 21.48 -1.43
CA VAL A 450 -7.06 20.54 -1.32
C VAL A 450 -8.15 20.90 -2.34
N ALA A 451 -8.41 22.19 -2.57
CA ALA A 451 -9.35 22.62 -3.62
C ALA A 451 -8.85 22.22 -5.03
N LEU A 452 -7.52 22.25 -5.27
CA LEU A 452 -6.94 21.70 -6.50
C LEU A 452 -7.24 20.21 -6.63
N ARG A 453 -6.99 19.41 -5.57
CA ARG A 453 -7.33 17.98 -5.53
C ARG A 453 -8.78 17.74 -5.89
N GLN A 454 -9.72 18.48 -5.30
CA GLN A 454 -11.15 18.31 -5.55
C GLN A 454 -11.52 18.57 -7.02
N ARG A 455 -10.87 19.53 -7.71
CA ARG A 455 -11.09 19.75 -9.15
C ARG A 455 -10.69 18.56 -10.01
N PHE A 456 -9.65 17.81 -9.61
CA PHE A 456 -9.16 16.64 -10.34
C PHE A 456 -9.83 15.33 -9.89
N ALA A 457 -10.47 15.28 -8.73
CA ALA A 457 -11.06 14.08 -8.15
C ALA A 457 -11.98 13.30 -9.13
N PRO A 458 -12.89 13.92 -9.90
CA PRO A 458 -13.69 13.18 -10.87
C PRO A 458 -12.84 12.44 -11.91
N ARG A 459 -11.74 13.07 -12.39
CA ARG A 459 -10.83 12.43 -13.36
C ARG A 459 -10.02 11.30 -12.73
N PHE A 460 -9.64 11.41 -11.45
CA PHE A 460 -8.94 10.35 -10.73
C PHE A 460 -9.85 9.15 -10.47
N VAL A 461 -11.13 9.37 -10.18
CA VAL A 461 -12.14 8.31 -10.08
C VAL A 461 -12.28 7.56 -11.41
N GLU A 462 -12.38 8.26 -12.53
CA GLU A 462 -12.44 7.62 -13.86
C GLU A 462 -11.13 6.90 -14.21
N LEU A 463 -9.98 7.47 -13.86
CA LEU A 463 -8.69 6.81 -14.05
C LEU A 463 -8.59 5.52 -13.22
N ALA A 464 -9.06 5.53 -11.97
CA ALA A 464 -9.08 4.33 -11.13
C ALA A 464 -9.93 3.21 -11.75
N LYS A 465 -11.12 3.55 -12.28
CA LYS A 465 -11.97 2.59 -13.02
C LYS A 465 -11.27 2.04 -14.26
N ALA A 466 -10.60 2.90 -15.03
CA ALA A 466 -9.84 2.46 -16.20
C ALA A 466 -8.67 1.54 -15.83
N CYS A 467 -7.92 1.86 -14.77
CA CYS A 467 -6.83 1.03 -14.27
C CYS A 467 -7.31 -0.33 -13.77
N ALA A 468 -8.48 -0.40 -13.11
CA ALA A 468 -9.10 -1.65 -12.71
C ALA A 468 -9.41 -2.59 -13.88
N GLN A 469 -9.67 -2.05 -15.07
CA GLN A 469 -9.94 -2.83 -16.28
C GLN A 469 -8.66 -3.19 -17.05
N THR A 470 -7.68 -2.30 -17.05
CA THR A 470 -6.49 -2.43 -17.92
C THR A 470 -5.27 -3.01 -17.20
N GLY A 471 -5.21 -2.95 -15.88
CA GLY A 471 -4.04 -3.28 -15.06
C GLY A 471 -2.94 -2.21 -15.13
N GLU A 472 -3.11 -1.15 -15.90
CA GLU A 472 -2.13 -0.07 -15.98
C GLU A 472 -2.10 0.75 -14.69
N PRO A 473 -0.94 1.25 -14.25
CA PRO A 473 -0.85 2.06 -13.04
C PRO A 473 -1.54 3.42 -13.21
N MET A 474 -2.12 3.95 -12.12
CA MET A 474 -2.64 5.31 -12.09
C MET A 474 -1.51 6.33 -12.24
N LEU A 475 -0.45 6.16 -11.46
CA LEU A 475 0.74 7.00 -11.49
C LEU A 475 1.80 6.32 -12.35
N ARG A 476 2.27 7.02 -13.41
CA ARG A 476 3.11 6.44 -14.46
C ARG A 476 4.44 7.14 -14.58
N HIS A 477 5.48 6.36 -14.84
CA HIS A 477 6.79 6.84 -15.25
C HIS A 477 6.73 7.43 -16.67
N LEU A 478 7.54 8.46 -16.97
CA LEU A 478 7.57 9.05 -18.32
C LEU A 478 7.97 8.03 -19.38
N GLU A 479 8.96 7.17 -19.10
CA GLU A 479 9.42 6.11 -20.02
C GLU A 479 8.30 5.08 -20.31
N TYR A 480 7.38 4.87 -19.38
CA TYR A 480 6.23 3.99 -19.57
C TYR A 480 5.29 4.51 -20.66
N GLU A 481 5.00 5.82 -20.64
CA GLU A 481 4.02 6.44 -21.53
C GLU A 481 4.65 6.97 -22.82
N PHE A 482 5.94 7.36 -22.78
CA PHE A 482 6.69 7.93 -23.90
C PHE A 482 8.04 7.22 -24.09
N PRO A 483 8.03 5.95 -24.53
CA PRO A 483 9.24 5.15 -24.67
C PRO A 483 10.18 5.69 -25.75
N GLY A 484 11.48 5.47 -25.55
CA GLY A 484 12.50 5.80 -26.54
C GLY A 484 12.91 7.26 -26.62
N HIS A 485 12.50 8.08 -25.64
CA HIS A 485 12.88 9.49 -25.52
C HIS A 485 13.96 9.74 -24.46
N GLY A 486 14.52 8.69 -23.86
CA GLY A 486 15.56 8.81 -22.84
C GLY A 486 15.04 9.23 -21.47
N TYR A 487 13.81 8.92 -21.16
CA TYR A 487 13.16 9.32 -19.90
C TYR A 487 13.37 8.32 -18.76
N ALA A 488 14.08 7.24 -18.96
CA ALA A 488 14.28 6.18 -17.96
C ALA A 488 14.78 6.71 -16.59
N THR A 489 15.61 7.75 -16.60
CA THR A 489 16.17 8.34 -15.37
C THR A 489 15.37 9.53 -14.80
N VAL A 490 14.26 9.93 -15.44
CA VAL A 490 13.39 11.02 -14.97
C VAL A 490 12.48 10.48 -13.87
N LYS A 491 12.80 10.75 -12.61
CA LYS A 491 12.14 10.18 -11.43
C LYS A 491 11.69 11.20 -10.37
N ASP A 492 11.73 12.49 -10.70
CA ASP A 492 11.34 13.62 -9.85
C ASP A 492 10.03 14.30 -10.30
N GLN A 493 9.36 13.69 -11.27
CA GLN A 493 8.06 14.06 -11.82
C GLN A 493 7.34 12.80 -12.31
N PHE A 494 6.03 12.87 -12.46
CA PHE A 494 5.21 11.71 -12.83
C PHE A 494 4.01 12.10 -13.67
N LEU A 495 3.40 11.11 -14.30
CA LEU A 495 2.12 11.24 -14.99
C LEU A 495 1.00 10.61 -14.17
N MET A 496 -0.15 11.27 -14.12
CA MET A 496 -1.42 10.65 -13.74
C MET A 496 -2.15 10.23 -15.01
N GLY A 497 -2.23 8.92 -15.21
CA GLY A 497 -2.65 8.37 -16.49
C GLY A 497 -1.77 8.86 -17.64
N ASP A 498 -2.39 9.22 -18.75
CA ASP A 498 -1.73 9.79 -19.94
C ASP A 498 -2.00 11.29 -20.12
N PHE A 499 -2.74 11.91 -19.16
CA PHE A 499 -3.33 13.22 -19.37
C PHE A 499 -2.77 14.34 -18.48
N LEU A 500 -2.09 14.02 -17.36
CA LEU A 500 -1.64 15.02 -16.40
C LEU A 500 -0.19 14.76 -16.00
N LEU A 501 0.71 15.68 -16.36
CA LEU A 501 2.09 15.70 -15.89
C LEU A 501 2.16 16.53 -14.60
N VAL A 502 2.75 15.99 -13.54
CA VAL A 502 2.92 16.62 -12.24
C VAL A 502 4.41 16.73 -11.92
N ALA A 503 4.86 17.93 -11.61
CA ALA A 503 6.25 18.24 -11.33
C ALA A 503 6.39 18.92 -9.96
N PRO A 504 6.32 18.15 -8.82
CA PRO A 504 6.39 18.72 -7.48
C PRO A 504 7.77 19.31 -7.18
N GLN A 505 7.83 20.36 -6.36
CA GLN A 505 9.12 20.84 -5.83
C GLN A 505 9.59 19.90 -4.73
N LEU A 506 10.79 19.38 -4.89
CA LEU A 506 11.38 18.35 -4.01
C LEU A 506 12.69 18.81 -3.34
N GLU A 507 13.04 20.08 -3.52
CA GLU A 507 14.27 20.67 -2.94
C GLU A 507 13.93 21.87 -2.04
N LYS A 508 14.48 21.85 -0.82
CA LYS A 508 14.26 22.91 0.17
C LYS A 508 14.72 24.28 -0.33
N GLY A 509 13.85 25.28 -0.20
CA GLY A 509 14.15 26.68 -0.52
C GLY A 509 14.29 26.97 -2.02
N ALA A 510 14.11 25.98 -2.89
CA ALA A 510 14.19 26.21 -4.33
C ALA A 510 12.96 26.97 -4.83
N THR A 511 13.19 27.99 -5.67
CA THR A 511 12.16 28.87 -6.23
C THR A 511 11.80 28.55 -7.68
N SER A 512 12.50 27.59 -8.28
CA SER A 512 12.23 27.05 -9.61
C SER A 512 12.70 25.61 -9.68
N ARG A 513 12.24 24.89 -10.71
CA ARG A 513 12.72 23.54 -11.03
C ARG A 513 12.74 23.32 -12.53
N THR A 514 13.57 22.39 -12.95
CA THR A 514 13.57 21.86 -14.31
C THR A 514 12.44 20.84 -14.46
N VAL A 515 11.71 20.93 -15.59
CA VAL A 515 10.63 20.00 -15.94
C VAL A 515 10.88 19.47 -17.34
N VAL A 516 10.89 18.16 -17.48
CA VAL A 516 10.90 17.46 -18.76
C VAL A 516 9.46 17.37 -19.28
N ILE A 517 9.19 18.01 -20.40
CA ILE A 517 7.88 17.99 -21.07
C ILE A 517 7.94 16.94 -22.20
N PRO A 518 7.17 15.85 -22.10
CA PRO A 518 7.18 14.81 -23.12
C PRO A 518 6.44 15.23 -24.40
N PRO A 519 6.52 14.45 -25.49
CA PRO A 519 5.84 14.77 -26.75
C PRO A 519 4.36 15.09 -26.60
N GLY A 520 3.89 16.11 -27.34
CA GLY A 520 2.51 16.59 -27.34
C GLY A 520 2.38 18.04 -26.95
N THR A 521 1.13 18.52 -26.88
CA THR A 521 0.81 19.87 -26.43
C THR A 521 0.31 19.85 -25.00
N TRP A 522 0.94 20.64 -24.15
CA TRP A 522 0.70 20.65 -22.70
C TRP A 522 0.29 22.05 -22.24
N HIS A 523 -0.78 22.12 -21.46
CA HIS A 523 -1.29 23.34 -20.86
C HIS A 523 -0.90 23.39 -19.40
N ALA A 524 0.00 24.30 -19.04
CA ALA A 524 0.47 24.50 -17.68
C ALA A 524 -0.62 25.14 -16.79
N ASP A 525 -0.45 25.00 -15.48
CA ASP A 525 -1.31 25.56 -14.44
C ASP A 525 -1.43 27.10 -14.48
N ASP A 526 -0.43 27.79 -15.04
CA ASP A 526 -0.40 29.25 -15.22
C ASP A 526 -0.96 29.72 -16.57
N GLY A 527 -1.53 28.81 -17.37
CA GLY A 527 -2.07 29.10 -18.69
C GLY A 527 -1.05 29.04 -19.85
N THR A 528 0.23 28.85 -19.57
CA THR A 528 1.25 28.69 -20.60
C THR A 528 1.01 27.40 -21.40
N VAL A 529 1.19 27.46 -22.72
CA VAL A 529 1.15 26.28 -23.60
C VAL A 529 2.55 25.90 -23.98
N VAL A 530 2.92 24.64 -23.75
CA VAL A 530 4.25 24.10 -24.06
C VAL A 530 4.10 22.94 -25.02
N VAL A 531 4.88 22.94 -26.11
CA VAL A 531 4.96 21.82 -27.06
C VAL A 531 6.24 21.03 -26.77
N GLY A 532 6.06 19.77 -26.40
CA GLY A 532 7.19 18.84 -26.20
C GLY A 532 7.52 18.03 -27.47
N PRO A 533 8.67 17.31 -27.49
CA PRO A 533 9.57 17.11 -26.34
C PRO A 533 10.47 18.33 -26.09
N THR A 534 10.58 18.78 -24.87
CA THR A 534 11.46 19.87 -24.44
C THR A 534 11.72 19.81 -22.94
N THR A 535 12.69 20.59 -22.48
CA THR A 535 12.99 20.78 -21.06
C THR A 535 12.89 22.26 -20.75
N ILE A 536 12.15 22.62 -19.71
CA ILE A 536 11.91 24.01 -19.33
C ILE A 536 12.21 24.24 -17.86
N SER A 537 12.55 25.48 -17.49
CA SER A 537 12.59 25.91 -16.09
C SER A 537 11.24 26.53 -15.70
N VAL A 538 10.68 26.07 -14.59
CA VAL A 538 9.36 26.50 -14.11
C VAL A 538 9.51 27.13 -12.73
N PRO A 539 8.99 28.34 -12.48
CA PRO A 539 8.95 28.91 -11.14
C PRO A 539 8.09 28.07 -10.19
N THR A 540 8.59 27.89 -8.97
CA THR A 540 7.92 27.12 -7.91
C THR A 540 7.79 27.93 -6.61
N PRO A 541 7.11 29.09 -6.64
CA PRO A 541 6.81 29.78 -5.40
C PRO A 541 6.04 28.84 -4.45
N ARG A 542 6.12 29.09 -3.14
CA ARG A 542 5.63 28.16 -2.10
C ARG A 542 4.18 27.67 -2.32
N ALA A 543 3.32 28.49 -2.89
CA ALA A 543 1.91 28.15 -3.15
C ALA A 543 1.68 27.37 -4.45
N ARG A 544 2.69 27.20 -5.31
CA ARG A 544 2.50 26.62 -6.64
C ARG A 544 2.97 25.15 -6.68
N LEU A 545 2.10 24.28 -7.22
CA LEU A 545 2.43 22.95 -7.71
C LEU A 545 2.39 22.98 -9.25
N PRO A 546 3.54 22.97 -9.94
CA PRO A 546 3.54 22.89 -11.40
C PRO A 546 2.89 21.60 -11.89
N HIS A 547 1.93 21.75 -12.78
CA HIS A 547 1.29 20.63 -13.44
C HIS A 547 0.82 21.04 -14.85
N PHE A 548 0.71 20.05 -15.73
CA PHE A 548 0.44 20.27 -17.14
C PHE A 548 -0.59 19.28 -17.63
N LEU A 549 -1.65 19.79 -18.24
CA LEU A 549 -2.69 18.97 -18.87
C LEU A 549 -2.34 18.73 -20.34
N ARG A 550 -2.34 17.47 -20.75
CA ARG A 550 -2.20 17.09 -22.15
C ARG A 550 -3.50 17.31 -22.89
N ARG A 551 -3.41 17.91 -24.09
CA ARG A 551 -4.53 18.01 -25.06
C ARG A 551 -4.42 16.97 -26.15
#